data_081a73d0edf494b47ba2d1ea05202cf6
#
_entry.id   081a73d0edf494b47ba2d1ea05202cf6
#
_cell.length_a   1.000
_cell.length_b   1.000
_cell.length_c   1.000
_cell.angle_alpha   90.00
_cell.angle_beta   90.00
_cell.angle_gamma   90.00
#
_symmetry.space_group_name_H-M   'P 1'
#
loop_
_entity.id
_entity.type
_entity.pdbx_description
1 polymer ?
#
loop_
_entity_poly.entity_id
_entity_poly.type
_entity_poly.pdbx_seq_one_letter_code
_entity_poly.pdbx_strand_id
1 'polypeptide(L)'
;MGTKKKAVQLTLDGDEDLDQAPEVLDEFTIDPERIRQEFVRIPAQMARANQVYADALGAYLRAEAKLKEVHARCYLSTREAAEDAGEKLTEAAMKARIETTTSYLFAVSKSIDAEMAKVRAQGQAESVREKCRALQSLGAHVRAELGSMPRPMLDD
;
A
#
# COMPACT_ATOMS: atom_id res chain seq x y z
N MET A 1 -14.59 19.99 51.79
CA MET A 1 -13.42 20.05 50.90
C MET A 1 -13.83 19.35 49.59
N GLY A 2 -14.17 20.13 48.57
CA GLY A 2 -14.66 19.61 47.30
C GLY A 2 -13.57 19.61 46.26
N THR A 3 -13.19 18.41 45.81
CA THR A 3 -12.24 18.21 44.70
C THR A 3 -12.99 18.35 43.34
N LYS A 4 -12.77 19.51 42.70
CA LYS A 4 -13.21 19.76 41.33
C LYS A 4 -12.44 18.84 40.37
N LYS A 5 -13.14 17.88 39.72
CA LYS A 5 -12.64 17.17 38.56
C LYS A 5 -12.56 18.13 37.37
N LYS A 6 -11.34 18.39 36.90
CA LYS A 6 -11.07 19.13 35.69
C LYS A 6 -11.35 18.21 34.51
N ALA A 7 -12.42 18.46 33.73
CA ALA A 7 -12.64 17.80 32.46
C ALA A 7 -11.58 18.30 31.47
N VAL A 8 -10.81 17.35 30.93
CA VAL A 8 -9.91 17.61 29.80
C VAL A 8 -10.77 17.57 28.55
N GLN A 9 -11.01 18.74 27.97
CA GLN A 9 -11.65 18.89 26.68
C GLN A 9 -10.59 18.60 25.60
N LEU A 10 -10.70 17.43 24.98
CA LEU A 10 -9.95 17.13 23.74
C LEU A 10 -10.61 17.94 22.61
N THR A 11 -9.99 19.03 22.23
CA THR A 11 -10.29 19.70 20.96
C THR A 11 -9.65 18.87 19.84
N LEU A 12 -10.50 18.21 19.05
CA LEU A 12 -10.16 17.64 17.76
C LEU A 12 -10.09 18.79 16.74
N ASP A 13 -9.02 19.58 16.80
CA ASP A 13 -8.65 20.50 15.72
C ASP A 13 -7.83 19.68 14.71
N GLY A 14 -8.51 19.09 13.76
CA GLY A 14 -7.94 18.26 12.71
C GLY A 14 -8.67 18.42 11.38
N ASP A 15 -9.07 19.67 11.05
CA ASP A 15 -9.64 20.02 9.73
C ASP A 15 -8.61 20.66 8.80
N GLU A 16 -7.34 20.35 8.95
CA GLU A 16 -6.30 20.79 8.01
C GLU A 16 -5.79 19.59 7.25
N ASP A 17 -5.87 19.65 5.89
CA ASP A 17 -5.26 18.78 4.86
C ASP A 17 -6.14 17.75 4.14
N LEU A 18 -7.44 17.96 3.99
CA LEU A 18 -8.21 17.24 2.96
C LEU A 18 -8.05 17.85 1.54
N ASP A 19 -7.39 19.01 1.41
CA ASP A 19 -7.24 19.72 0.13
C ASP A 19 -5.95 19.37 -0.66
N GLN A 20 -5.11 18.44 -0.19
CA GLN A 20 -3.89 18.02 -0.90
C GLN A 20 -4.00 16.68 -1.63
N ALA A 21 -5.19 16.27 -2.01
CA ALA A 21 -5.42 15.04 -2.78
C ALA A 21 -5.42 15.17 -4.33
N PRO A 22 -4.91 16.23 -5.01
CA PRO A 22 -5.12 16.35 -6.46
C PRO A 22 -4.04 15.71 -7.35
N GLU A 23 -2.80 15.58 -6.91
CA GLU A 23 -1.73 15.12 -7.84
C GLU A 23 -1.80 13.63 -8.22
N VAL A 24 -2.33 12.78 -7.36
CA VAL A 24 -2.41 11.33 -7.62
C VAL A 24 -3.56 10.99 -8.58
N LEU A 25 -4.63 11.79 -8.61
CA LEU A 25 -5.80 11.55 -9.46
C LEU A 25 -5.51 11.85 -10.95
N ASP A 26 -4.65 12.82 -11.25
CA ASP A 26 -4.34 13.21 -12.62
C ASP A 26 -3.60 12.11 -13.41
N GLU A 27 -2.77 11.31 -12.74
CA GLU A 27 -2.05 10.22 -13.41
C GLU A 27 -2.99 9.11 -13.92
N PHE A 28 -4.16 8.96 -13.30
CA PHE A 28 -5.15 7.94 -13.66
C PHE A 28 -6.28 8.47 -14.55
N THR A 29 -6.40 9.78 -14.71
CA THR A 29 -7.39 10.41 -15.58
C THR A 29 -7.01 10.23 -17.05
N ILE A 30 -7.99 9.91 -17.90
CA ILE A 30 -7.82 9.82 -19.35
C ILE A 30 -8.21 11.15 -19.97
N ASP A 31 -7.29 11.81 -20.66
CA ASP A 31 -7.55 13.00 -21.47
C ASP A 31 -8.02 12.57 -22.88
N PRO A 32 -9.29 12.82 -23.23
CA PRO A 32 -9.83 12.42 -24.53
C PRO A 32 -9.12 13.07 -25.73
N GLU A 33 -8.57 14.29 -25.55
CA GLU A 33 -7.87 15.01 -26.60
C GLU A 33 -6.45 14.47 -26.86
N ARG A 34 -5.91 13.72 -25.90
CA ARG A 34 -4.55 13.18 -25.93
C ARG A 34 -4.48 11.66 -25.98
N ILE A 35 -5.55 11.00 -26.38
CA ILE A 35 -5.66 9.53 -26.39
C ILE A 35 -4.43 8.85 -27.01
N ARG A 36 -3.89 9.36 -28.13
CA ARG A 36 -2.69 8.78 -28.77
C ARG A 36 -1.47 8.84 -27.85
N GLN A 37 -1.31 9.95 -27.13
CA GLN A 37 -0.19 10.12 -26.19
C GLN A 37 -0.34 9.21 -24.98
N GLU A 38 -1.57 9.04 -24.49
CA GLU A 38 -1.88 8.12 -23.42
C GLU A 38 -1.54 6.67 -23.79
N PHE A 39 -1.92 6.22 -25.00
CA PHE A 39 -1.54 4.88 -25.48
C PHE A 39 -0.03 4.66 -25.54
N VAL A 40 0.74 5.66 -25.91
CA VAL A 40 2.21 5.56 -25.95
C VAL A 40 2.82 5.48 -24.53
N ARG A 41 2.20 6.14 -23.54
CA ARG A 41 2.70 6.21 -22.17
C ARG A 41 2.34 4.98 -21.33
N ILE A 42 1.22 4.33 -21.59
CA ILE A 42 0.72 3.21 -20.79
C ILE A 42 1.74 2.07 -20.56
N PRO A 43 2.48 1.58 -21.58
CA PRO A 43 3.46 0.51 -21.35
C PRO A 43 4.53 0.89 -20.33
N ALA A 44 5.02 2.14 -20.39
CA ALA A 44 6.02 2.63 -19.45
C ALA A 44 5.42 2.80 -18.02
N GLN A 45 4.19 3.31 -17.92
CA GLN A 45 3.48 3.41 -16.63
C GLN A 45 3.25 2.02 -16.01
N MET A 46 2.81 1.05 -16.81
CA MET A 46 2.62 -0.33 -16.34
C MET A 46 3.93 -0.97 -15.87
N ALA A 47 5.03 -0.80 -16.63
CA ALA A 47 6.33 -1.32 -16.25
C ALA A 47 6.79 -0.71 -14.92
N ARG A 48 6.65 0.61 -14.75
CA ARG A 48 7.00 1.31 -13.51
C ARG A 48 6.14 0.85 -12.34
N ALA A 49 4.83 0.79 -12.50
CA ALA A 49 3.92 0.36 -11.44
C ALA A 49 4.18 -1.10 -11.01
N ASN A 50 4.45 -1.99 -11.96
CA ASN A 50 4.81 -3.38 -11.66
C ASN A 50 6.17 -3.47 -10.94
N GLN A 51 7.15 -2.63 -11.30
CA GLN A 51 8.43 -2.58 -10.59
C GLN A 51 8.24 -2.12 -9.14
N VAL A 52 7.50 -1.04 -8.91
CA VAL A 52 7.19 -0.53 -7.56
C VAL A 52 6.48 -1.61 -6.72
N TYR A 53 5.54 -2.35 -7.31
CA TYR A 53 4.88 -3.45 -6.62
C TYR A 53 5.85 -4.60 -6.30
N ALA A 54 6.72 -4.98 -7.23
CA ALA A 54 7.71 -6.04 -7.00
C ALA A 54 8.69 -5.66 -5.87
N ASP A 55 9.14 -4.40 -5.84
CA ASP A 55 10.03 -3.90 -4.79
C ASP A 55 9.35 -3.88 -3.42
N ALA A 56 8.10 -3.42 -3.36
CA ALA A 56 7.30 -3.40 -2.14
C ALA A 56 7.00 -4.82 -1.63
N LEU A 57 6.68 -5.77 -2.52
CA LEU A 57 6.50 -7.18 -2.18
C LEU A 57 7.79 -7.77 -1.62
N GLY A 58 8.93 -7.51 -2.25
CA GLY A 58 10.23 -7.96 -1.76
C GLY A 58 10.57 -7.37 -0.38
N ALA A 59 10.25 -6.10 -0.12
CA ALA A 59 10.42 -5.48 1.18
C ALA A 59 9.53 -6.13 2.25
N TYR A 60 8.28 -6.41 1.93
CA TYR A 60 7.34 -7.11 2.81
C TYR A 60 7.85 -8.51 3.20
N LEU A 61 8.27 -9.31 2.22
CA LEU A 61 8.79 -10.66 2.49
C LEU A 61 10.05 -10.64 3.38
N ARG A 62 10.93 -9.65 3.19
CA ARG A 62 12.10 -9.46 4.06
C ARG A 62 11.70 -9.06 5.49
N ALA A 63 10.70 -8.19 5.63
CA ALA A 63 10.19 -7.76 6.94
C ALA A 63 9.53 -8.93 7.70
N GLU A 64 8.76 -9.79 7.02
CA GLU A 64 8.19 -11.01 7.59
C GLU A 64 9.28 -11.99 8.07
N ALA A 65 10.30 -12.22 7.23
CA ALA A 65 11.42 -13.09 7.59
C ALA A 65 12.15 -12.53 8.82
N LYS A 66 12.35 -11.21 8.87
CA LYS A 66 12.97 -10.54 10.01
C LYS A 66 12.14 -10.64 11.29
N LEU A 67 10.81 -10.51 11.19
CA LEU A 67 9.90 -10.70 12.33
C LEU A 67 10.02 -12.11 12.92
N LYS A 68 10.05 -13.14 12.06
CA LYS A 68 10.25 -14.55 12.50
C LYS A 68 11.60 -14.75 13.18
N GLU A 69 12.68 -14.16 12.63
CA GLU A 69 14.01 -14.22 13.24
C GLU A 69 14.02 -13.54 14.62
N VAL A 70 13.44 -12.34 14.72
CA VAL A 70 13.38 -11.60 16.01
C VAL A 70 12.54 -12.37 17.02
N HIS A 71 11.39 -12.92 16.61
CA HIS A 71 10.57 -13.77 17.50
C HIS A 71 11.36 -14.96 18.04
N ALA A 72 12.07 -15.70 17.18
CA ALA A 72 12.90 -16.83 17.60
C ALA A 72 14.01 -16.41 18.58
N ARG A 73 14.67 -15.29 18.33
CA ARG A 73 15.70 -14.73 19.22
C ARG A 73 15.12 -14.35 20.59
N CYS A 74 13.97 -13.64 20.59
CA CYS A 74 13.28 -13.29 21.82
C CYS A 74 12.84 -14.54 22.61
N TYR A 75 12.40 -15.58 21.92
CA TYR A 75 12.04 -16.85 22.56
C TYR A 75 13.23 -17.48 23.28
N LEU A 76 14.37 -17.59 22.60
CA LEU A 76 15.58 -18.16 23.20
C LEU A 76 16.06 -17.35 24.41
N SER A 77 16.18 -16.03 24.27
CA SER A 77 16.61 -15.15 25.35
C SER A 77 15.67 -15.16 26.57
N THR A 78 14.34 -15.23 26.31
CA THR A 78 13.34 -15.30 27.39
C THR A 78 13.41 -16.64 28.11
N ARG A 79 13.66 -17.71 27.37
CA ARG A 79 13.85 -19.05 27.96
C ARG A 79 15.11 -19.14 28.79
N GLU A 80 16.24 -18.67 28.28
CA GLU A 80 17.52 -18.63 29.03
C GLU A 80 17.36 -17.83 30.33
N ALA A 81 16.76 -16.63 30.26
CA ALA A 81 16.53 -15.81 31.43
C ALA A 81 15.61 -16.47 32.47
N ALA A 82 14.63 -17.26 32.05
CA ALA A 82 13.76 -18.01 32.95
C ALA A 82 14.49 -19.20 33.59
N GLU A 83 15.32 -19.91 32.84
CA GLU A 83 16.16 -21.01 33.34
C GLU A 83 17.16 -20.49 34.38
N ASP A 84 17.82 -19.36 34.14
CA ASP A 84 18.75 -18.71 35.06
C ASP A 84 18.05 -18.24 36.34
N ALA A 85 16.80 -17.79 36.25
CA ALA A 85 15.99 -17.39 37.40
C ALA A 85 15.34 -18.57 38.15
N GLY A 86 15.46 -19.80 37.66
CA GLY A 86 14.77 -20.97 38.20
C GLY A 86 13.24 -20.93 38.03
N GLU A 87 12.74 -20.08 37.11
CA GLU A 87 11.32 -19.96 36.83
C GLU A 87 10.84 -21.01 35.82
N LYS A 88 9.71 -21.66 36.13
CA LYS A 88 8.98 -22.48 35.14
C LYS A 88 7.93 -21.63 34.44
N LEU A 89 8.25 -21.12 33.26
CA LEU A 89 7.29 -20.39 32.46
C LEU A 89 6.37 -21.35 31.71
N THR A 90 5.05 -21.03 31.72
CA THR A 90 4.10 -21.65 30.83
C THR A 90 4.27 -21.06 29.43
N GLU A 91 3.82 -21.77 28.40
CA GLU A 91 3.88 -21.29 26.99
C GLU A 91 3.15 -19.95 26.82
N ALA A 92 2.00 -19.76 27.49
CA ALA A 92 1.26 -18.50 27.47
C ALA A 92 2.06 -17.35 28.13
N ALA A 93 2.75 -17.60 29.25
CA ALA A 93 3.59 -16.60 29.90
C ALA A 93 4.81 -16.25 29.03
N MET A 94 5.41 -17.24 28.38
CA MET A 94 6.51 -17.05 27.44
C MET A 94 6.08 -16.13 26.26
N LYS A 95 4.96 -16.44 25.63
CA LYS A 95 4.40 -15.64 24.55
C LYS A 95 4.13 -14.20 24.98
N ALA A 96 3.48 -13.99 26.11
CA ALA A 96 3.21 -12.66 26.64
C ALA A 96 4.49 -11.84 26.89
N ARG A 97 5.54 -12.45 27.41
CA ARG A 97 6.86 -11.79 27.60
C ARG A 97 7.48 -11.38 26.25
N ILE A 98 7.43 -12.26 25.25
CA ILE A 98 7.97 -11.97 23.91
C ILE A 98 7.21 -10.81 23.28
N GLU A 99 5.88 -10.85 23.31
CA GLU A 99 4.99 -9.83 22.70
C GLU A 99 5.15 -8.44 23.34
N THR A 100 5.67 -8.35 24.55
CA THR A 100 5.98 -7.06 25.21
C THR A 100 7.42 -6.58 25.00
N THR A 101 8.26 -7.38 24.34
CA THR A 101 9.66 -7.01 24.10
C THR A 101 9.77 -5.92 23.03
N THR A 102 10.52 -4.86 23.34
CA THR A 102 10.68 -3.70 22.43
C THR A 102 11.18 -4.11 21.04
N SER A 103 12.12 -5.06 20.95
CA SER A 103 12.64 -5.55 19.67
C SER A 103 11.58 -6.27 18.85
N TYR A 104 10.70 -7.03 19.47
CA TYR A 104 9.60 -7.71 18.82
C TYR A 104 8.54 -6.70 18.34
N LEU A 105 8.13 -5.77 19.20
CA LEU A 105 7.18 -4.72 18.84
C LEU A 105 7.68 -3.85 17.67
N PHE A 106 8.97 -3.53 17.66
CA PHE A 106 9.59 -2.81 16.54
C PHE A 106 9.55 -3.64 15.25
N ALA A 107 9.86 -4.94 15.30
CA ALA A 107 9.80 -5.81 14.13
C ALA A 107 8.37 -5.98 13.61
N VAL A 108 7.36 -6.05 14.49
CA VAL A 108 5.93 -6.06 14.12
C VAL A 108 5.55 -4.77 13.41
N SER A 109 5.90 -3.60 13.96
CA SER A 109 5.64 -2.31 13.32
C SER A 109 6.24 -2.24 11.91
N LYS A 110 7.49 -2.67 11.74
CA LYS A 110 8.15 -2.71 10.42
C LYS A 110 7.49 -3.66 9.45
N SER A 111 6.96 -4.78 9.91
CA SER A 111 6.21 -5.72 9.07
C SER A 111 4.88 -5.11 8.61
N ILE A 112 4.17 -4.41 9.48
CA ILE A 112 2.94 -3.68 9.15
C ILE A 112 3.22 -2.56 8.15
N ASP A 113 4.26 -1.74 8.35
CA ASP A 113 4.65 -0.67 7.43
C ASP A 113 4.93 -1.21 6.04
N ALA A 114 5.66 -2.33 5.95
CA ALA A 114 5.98 -2.99 4.68
C ALA A 114 4.74 -3.60 4.00
N GLU A 115 3.81 -4.16 4.77
CA GLU A 115 2.55 -4.67 4.26
C GLU A 115 1.68 -3.55 3.69
N MET A 116 1.57 -2.43 4.38
CA MET A 116 0.84 -1.26 3.90
C MET A 116 1.45 -0.69 2.62
N ALA A 117 2.79 -0.65 2.51
CA ALA A 117 3.47 -0.23 1.29
C ALA A 117 3.17 -1.17 0.11
N LYS A 118 3.17 -2.49 0.34
CA LYS A 118 2.79 -3.50 -0.67
C LYS A 118 1.35 -3.31 -1.14
N VAL A 119 0.40 -3.11 -0.23
CA VAL A 119 -1.02 -2.90 -0.57
C VAL A 119 -1.22 -1.64 -1.41
N ARG A 120 -0.56 -0.53 -1.05
CA ARG A 120 -0.60 0.72 -1.84
C ARG A 120 -0.02 0.53 -3.24
N ALA A 121 1.14 -0.11 -3.34
CA ALA A 121 1.79 -0.39 -4.63
C ALA A 121 0.94 -1.32 -5.51
N GLN A 122 0.27 -2.30 -4.93
CA GLN A 122 -0.69 -3.16 -5.63
C GLN A 122 -1.86 -2.35 -6.19
N GLY A 123 -2.47 -1.50 -5.37
CA GLY A 123 -3.57 -0.63 -5.81
C GLY A 123 -3.17 0.28 -6.96
N GLN A 124 -1.96 0.86 -6.92
CA GLN A 124 -1.43 1.66 -8.04
C GLN A 124 -1.27 0.82 -9.32
N ALA A 125 -0.71 -0.39 -9.23
CA ALA A 125 -0.57 -1.26 -10.39
C ALA A 125 -1.93 -1.68 -10.99
N GLU A 126 -2.92 -1.92 -10.15
CA GLU A 126 -4.30 -2.23 -10.57
C GLU A 126 -4.95 -1.03 -11.26
N SER A 127 -4.81 0.18 -10.71
CA SER A 127 -5.34 1.42 -11.32
C SER A 127 -4.75 1.67 -12.71
N VAL A 128 -3.44 1.44 -12.91
CA VAL A 128 -2.82 1.55 -14.24
C VAL A 128 -3.38 0.49 -15.21
N ARG A 129 -3.64 -0.74 -14.74
CA ARG A 129 -4.27 -1.79 -15.56
C ARG A 129 -5.69 -1.40 -15.99
N GLU A 130 -6.49 -0.85 -15.07
CA GLU A 130 -7.84 -0.38 -15.38
C GLU A 130 -7.80 0.80 -16.37
N LYS A 131 -6.87 1.75 -16.20
CA LYS A 131 -6.64 2.82 -17.19
C LYS A 131 -6.32 2.24 -18.58
N CYS A 132 -5.49 1.21 -18.65
CA CYS A 132 -5.17 0.52 -19.91
C CYS A 132 -6.42 -0.09 -20.56
N ARG A 133 -7.26 -0.78 -19.79
CA ARG A 133 -8.52 -1.36 -20.29
C ARG A 133 -9.49 -0.29 -20.79
N ALA A 134 -9.63 0.80 -20.04
CA ALA A 134 -10.49 1.92 -20.42
C ALA A 134 -10.02 2.55 -21.74
N LEU A 135 -8.71 2.78 -21.91
CA LEU A 135 -8.14 3.27 -23.16
C LEU A 135 -8.38 2.33 -24.34
N GLN A 136 -8.24 1.02 -24.14
CA GLN A 136 -8.52 0.01 -25.18
C GLN A 136 -9.99 0.06 -25.63
N SER A 137 -10.92 0.16 -24.66
CA SER A 137 -12.35 0.29 -24.93
C SER A 137 -12.66 1.57 -25.70
N LEU A 138 -12.10 2.70 -25.26
CA LEU A 138 -12.28 4.01 -25.93
C LEU A 138 -11.70 4.00 -27.34
N GLY A 139 -10.51 3.43 -27.54
CA GLY A 139 -9.90 3.28 -28.86
C GLY A 139 -10.69 2.36 -29.80
N ALA A 140 -11.40 1.36 -29.28
CA ALA A 140 -12.32 0.54 -30.06
C ALA A 140 -13.56 1.33 -30.51
N HIS A 141 -14.12 2.15 -29.61
CA HIS A 141 -15.28 3.00 -29.89
C HIS A 141 -14.96 4.03 -30.97
N VAL A 142 -13.86 4.76 -30.84
CA VAL A 142 -13.41 5.74 -31.84
C VAL A 142 -13.19 5.09 -33.21
N ARG A 143 -12.64 3.87 -33.27
CA ARG A 143 -12.50 3.16 -34.55
C ARG A 143 -13.84 2.77 -35.18
N ALA A 144 -14.82 2.39 -34.37
CA ALA A 144 -16.15 2.05 -34.84
C ALA A 144 -16.87 3.30 -35.42
N GLU A 145 -16.75 4.44 -34.75
CA GLU A 145 -17.29 5.72 -35.23
C GLU A 145 -16.68 6.15 -36.55
N LEU A 146 -15.34 6.10 -36.69
CA LEU A 146 -14.63 6.42 -37.92
C LEU A 146 -14.99 5.46 -39.05
N GLY A 147 -15.22 4.18 -38.74
CA GLY A 147 -15.65 3.19 -39.74
C GLY A 147 -17.09 3.35 -40.22
N SER A 148 -17.94 4.03 -39.44
CA SER A 148 -19.33 4.32 -39.77
C SER A 148 -19.52 5.64 -40.54
N MET A 149 -18.48 6.48 -40.65
CA MET A 149 -18.56 7.72 -41.46
C MET A 149 -18.64 7.38 -42.94
N PRO A 150 -19.60 7.99 -43.70
CA PRO A 150 -19.66 7.82 -45.13
C PRO A 150 -18.36 8.30 -45.76
N ARG A 151 -17.74 7.44 -46.58
CA ARG A 151 -16.59 7.86 -47.38
C ARG A 151 -16.99 9.02 -48.27
N PRO A 152 -16.23 10.14 -48.28
CA PRO A 152 -16.50 11.20 -49.26
C PRO A 152 -16.40 10.56 -50.64
N MET A 153 -17.48 10.67 -51.45
CA MET A 153 -17.42 10.32 -52.87
C MET A 153 -16.37 11.26 -53.49
N LEU A 154 -15.26 10.70 -53.92
CA LEU A 154 -14.36 11.42 -54.82
C LEU A 154 -15.09 11.47 -56.17
N ASP A 155 -15.68 12.62 -56.47
CA ASP A 155 -16.17 12.91 -57.82
C ASP A 155 -14.95 12.90 -58.74
N ASP A 156 -14.97 11.96 -59.71
CA ASP A 156 -14.00 11.84 -60.81
C ASP A 156 -14.18 13.00 -61.83
#